data_611008bedb82cc221c0085999177beb4
#
_entry.id   611008bedb82cc221c0085999177beb4
#
_cell.length_a   1.000
_cell.length_b   1.000
_cell.length_c   1.000
_cell.angle_alpha   90.00
_cell.angle_beta   90.00
_cell.angle_gamma   90.00
#
_symmetry.space_group_name_H-M   'P 1'
#
loop_
_entity.id
_entity.type
_entity.pdbx_description
1 polymer ?
#
loop_
_entity_poly.entity_id
_entity_poly.type
_entity_poly.pdbx_seq_one_letter_code
_entity_poly.pdbx_strand_id
1 'polypeptide(L)'
;KTGDRTLLLSGDANSVSSSANPTTTASARNLKLVPVNEVKLNIGDKGYATFFAHRAMKLSDTSVKIYVAKKTSATQVELVELEDHIIPAATAVILQADGAKELTLTVTNEEGQKAKTTDNVLKGYGYSQKATAGKGTYALAFNTQENKVMFGLVENGVALPAFKAYIEVDNAAGAAAPLFIALPTAVEAAKVQITKAGATYDLTGRRVQQTAKGQVYVRDGKKFVQQ
;
A
#
# COMPACT_ATOMS: atom_id res chain seq x y z
N LYS A 1 41.60 0.00 3.52
CA LYS A 1 41.90 0.84 2.34
C LYS A 1 40.74 0.65 1.38
N THR A 2 39.85 1.60 1.29
CA THR A 2 38.85 1.73 0.24
C THR A 2 39.61 2.16 -1.02
N GLY A 3 39.83 1.24 -1.95
CA GLY A 3 40.43 1.56 -3.23
C GLY A 3 39.48 2.46 -4.02
N ASP A 4 40.01 3.51 -4.61
CA ASP A 4 39.30 4.39 -5.53
C ASP A 4 38.78 3.54 -6.70
N ARG A 5 37.46 3.53 -6.88
CA ARG A 5 36.81 2.87 -8.02
C ARG A 5 36.39 3.95 -9.01
N THR A 6 36.90 3.84 -10.22
CA THR A 6 36.47 4.70 -11.32
C THR A 6 35.30 4.08 -12.05
N LEU A 7 34.22 4.84 -12.20
CA LEU A 7 33.07 4.48 -13.01
C LEU A 7 33.35 4.84 -14.46
N LEU A 8 33.29 3.86 -15.36
CA LEU A 8 33.44 4.06 -16.79
C LEU A 8 32.06 3.86 -17.46
N LEU A 9 31.70 4.78 -18.35
CA LEU A 9 30.58 4.59 -19.27
C LEU A 9 31.13 4.01 -20.56
N SER A 10 30.72 2.82 -20.95
CA SER A 10 31.03 2.26 -22.27
C SER A 10 30.12 2.88 -23.34
N GLY A 11 30.67 3.19 -24.50
CA GLY A 11 30.08 4.10 -25.49
C GLY A 11 28.78 3.69 -26.14
N ASP A 12 28.33 2.43 -26.05
CA ASP A 12 27.19 1.92 -26.82
C ASP A 12 25.98 1.58 -25.98
N ALA A 13 25.98 1.90 -24.71
CA ALA A 13 24.90 1.40 -23.90
C ALA A 13 24.52 2.29 -22.73
N ASN A 14 23.31 2.17 -22.40
CA ASN A 14 22.70 2.49 -21.12
C ASN A 14 23.30 1.68 -19.95
N SER A 15 24.54 1.21 -20.04
CA SER A 15 25.20 0.44 -18.98
C SER A 15 26.38 1.22 -18.39
N VAL A 16 26.43 1.27 -17.09
CA VAL A 16 27.55 1.77 -16.31
C VAL A 16 28.30 0.56 -15.77
N SER A 17 29.57 0.40 -16.16
CA SER A 17 30.43 -0.63 -15.60
C SER A 17 31.49 -0.03 -14.69
N SER A 18 31.92 -0.74 -13.66
CA SER A 18 33.05 -0.36 -12.82
C SER A 18 34.26 -1.21 -13.19
N SER A 19 35.38 -0.58 -13.47
CA SER A 19 36.67 -1.29 -13.73
C SER A 19 37.72 -0.86 -12.69
N ALA A 20 38.46 -1.84 -12.19
CA ALA A 20 39.59 -1.59 -11.29
C ALA A 20 40.84 -1.06 -12.02
N ASN A 21 40.92 -1.30 -13.37
CA ASN A 21 42.04 -0.82 -14.22
C ASN A 21 41.48 -0.24 -15.52
N PRO A 22 41.22 1.07 -15.59
CA PRO A 22 40.84 1.70 -16.84
C PRO A 22 42.08 1.70 -17.79
N THR A 23 42.01 0.93 -18.87
CA THR A 23 43.10 0.80 -19.83
C THR A 23 43.19 1.94 -20.84
N THR A 24 42.17 2.80 -20.92
CA THR A 24 42.22 4.00 -21.80
C THR A 24 41.43 5.17 -21.18
N THR A 25 42.04 6.34 -21.21
CA THR A 25 41.44 7.60 -20.80
C THR A 25 40.53 8.22 -21.87
N ALA A 26 40.55 7.70 -23.09
CA ALA A 26 39.82 8.28 -24.23
C ALA A 26 38.29 8.20 -24.11
N SER A 27 37.77 7.29 -23.28
CA SER A 27 36.32 7.10 -23.07
C SER A 27 35.85 7.55 -21.69
N ALA A 28 36.75 8.13 -20.89
CA ALA A 28 36.38 8.62 -19.56
C ALA A 28 35.45 9.83 -19.69
N ARG A 29 34.27 9.73 -19.13
CA ARG A 29 33.32 10.85 -18.99
C ARG A 29 33.22 11.23 -17.52
N ASN A 30 33.29 12.53 -17.26
CA ASN A 30 33.06 13.05 -15.92
C ASN A 30 31.58 12.89 -15.57
N LEU A 31 31.29 11.99 -14.64
CA LEU A 31 29.96 11.82 -14.07
C LEU A 31 29.86 12.68 -12.81
N LYS A 32 28.89 13.55 -12.78
CA LYS A 32 28.50 14.25 -11.57
C LYS A 32 27.36 13.45 -10.91
N LEU A 33 27.64 12.82 -9.77
CA LEU A 33 26.60 12.23 -8.95
C LEU A 33 25.88 13.34 -8.19
N VAL A 34 24.62 13.52 -8.50
CA VAL A 34 23.77 14.47 -7.77
C VAL A 34 22.84 13.66 -6.88
N PRO A 35 22.78 13.94 -5.56
CA PRO A 35 21.85 13.24 -4.69
C PRO A 35 20.41 13.58 -5.11
N VAL A 36 19.58 12.55 -5.31
CA VAL A 36 18.14 12.73 -5.51
C VAL A 36 17.51 12.90 -4.15
N ASN A 37 17.07 14.12 -3.84
CA ASN A 37 16.42 14.45 -2.57
C ASN A 37 14.90 14.44 -2.68
N GLU A 38 14.37 14.40 -3.89
CA GLU A 38 12.93 14.41 -4.17
C GLU A 38 12.57 13.34 -5.19
N VAL A 39 11.41 12.74 -5.01
CA VAL A 39 10.81 11.79 -5.95
C VAL A 39 9.40 12.26 -6.29
N LYS A 40 9.13 12.42 -7.58
CA LYS A 40 7.79 12.69 -8.08
C LYS A 40 7.10 11.40 -8.46
N LEU A 41 5.86 11.24 -8.07
CA LEU A 41 5.03 10.10 -8.44
C LEU A 41 3.58 10.53 -8.67
N ASN A 42 2.88 9.77 -9.50
CA ASN A 42 1.50 10.04 -9.83
C ASN A 42 0.57 8.98 -9.23
N ILE A 43 -0.49 9.43 -8.60
CA ILE A 43 -1.67 8.64 -8.28
C ILE A 43 -2.61 8.73 -9.48
N GLY A 44 -3.10 7.59 -9.97
CA GLY A 44 -4.04 7.53 -11.08
C GLY A 44 -5.47 7.88 -10.68
N ASP A 45 -6.39 7.91 -11.66
CA ASP A 45 -7.80 8.34 -11.50
C ASP A 45 -8.59 7.55 -10.44
N LYS A 46 -8.14 6.36 -10.09
CA LYS A 46 -8.75 5.54 -9.04
C LYS A 46 -8.31 5.91 -7.63
N GLY A 47 -7.47 6.94 -7.50
CA GLY A 47 -7.02 7.45 -6.21
C GLY A 47 -5.99 6.58 -5.49
N TYR A 48 -5.39 5.58 -6.14
CA TYR A 48 -4.42 4.69 -5.50
C TYR A 48 -3.14 4.55 -6.30
N ALA A 49 -2.03 4.46 -5.60
CA ALA A 49 -0.72 4.09 -6.15
C ALA A 49 0.06 3.26 -5.15
N THR A 50 1.06 2.53 -5.63
CA THR A 50 2.03 1.84 -4.76
C THR A 50 3.40 2.46 -4.91
N PHE A 51 4.16 2.47 -3.83
CA PHE A 51 5.51 2.98 -3.81
C PHE A 51 6.40 2.17 -2.87
N PHE A 52 7.66 1.99 -3.24
CA PHE A 52 8.71 1.44 -2.38
C PHE A 52 9.76 2.51 -2.10
N ALA A 53 9.90 2.88 -0.85
CA ALA A 53 10.88 3.84 -0.39
C ALA A 53 12.20 3.15 -0.01
N HIS A 54 13.25 3.35 -0.81
CA HIS A 54 14.58 2.84 -0.46
C HIS A 54 15.22 3.62 0.71
N ARG A 55 14.92 4.92 0.81
CA ARG A 55 15.29 5.82 1.91
C ARG A 55 14.03 6.32 2.59
N ALA A 56 14.14 6.80 3.81
CA ALA A 56 13.01 7.45 4.47
C ALA A 56 12.56 8.67 3.67
N MET A 57 11.26 8.77 3.43
CA MET A 57 10.65 9.81 2.60
C MET A 57 9.49 10.47 3.34
N LYS A 58 9.38 11.79 3.21
CA LYS A 58 8.28 12.57 3.79
C LYS A 58 7.37 13.09 2.70
N LEU A 59 6.07 12.93 2.90
CA LEU A 59 5.03 13.50 2.06
C LEU A 59 4.48 14.75 2.74
N SER A 60 4.59 15.90 2.09
CA SER A 60 4.09 17.17 2.63
C SER A 60 2.58 17.35 2.47
N ASP A 61 1.98 16.60 1.55
CA ASP A 61 0.54 16.66 1.27
C ASP A 61 -0.25 15.78 2.25
N THR A 62 -0.86 16.39 3.24
CA THR A 62 -1.64 15.71 4.29
C THR A 62 -3.00 15.20 3.82
N SER A 63 -3.45 15.55 2.62
CA SER A 63 -4.68 15.01 2.04
C SER A 63 -4.51 13.58 1.49
N VAL A 64 -3.26 13.13 1.35
CA VAL A 64 -2.93 11.79 0.86
C VAL A 64 -2.61 10.89 2.04
N LYS A 65 -3.30 9.77 2.12
CA LYS A 65 -3.07 8.77 3.16
C LYS A 65 -2.01 7.77 2.72
N ILE A 66 -1.19 7.34 3.67
CA ILE A 66 -0.11 6.38 3.46
C ILE A 66 -0.42 5.13 4.27
N TYR A 67 -0.41 3.95 3.62
CA TYR A 67 -0.73 2.70 4.28
C TYR A 67 0.36 1.65 4.08
N VAL A 68 0.59 0.86 5.10
CA VAL A 68 1.18 -0.48 5.00
C VAL A 68 0.06 -1.51 4.98
N ALA A 69 0.33 -2.72 4.50
CA ALA A 69 -0.65 -3.79 4.45
C ALA A 69 -0.25 -4.93 5.40
N LYS A 70 -1.20 -5.37 6.23
CA LYS A 70 -1.05 -6.55 7.08
C LYS A 70 -1.97 -7.66 6.60
N LYS A 71 -1.49 -8.90 6.59
CA LYS A 71 -2.29 -10.05 6.20
C LYS A 71 -3.20 -10.45 7.36
N THR A 72 -4.50 -10.46 7.12
CA THR A 72 -5.51 -10.87 8.12
C THR A 72 -6.05 -12.26 7.87
N SER A 73 -6.06 -12.72 6.60
CA SER A 73 -6.45 -14.07 6.21
C SER A 73 -5.76 -14.51 4.92
N ALA A 74 -6.09 -15.68 4.41
CA ALA A 74 -5.58 -16.16 3.11
C ALA A 74 -5.97 -15.25 1.93
N THR A 75 -7.10 -14.54 2.05
CA THR A 75 -7.70 -13.74 0.96
C THR A 75 -7.89 -12.26 1.31
N GLN A 76 -7.42 -11.82 2.48
CA GLN A 76 -7.62 -10.45 2.94
C GLN A 76 -6.33 -9.83 3.47
N VAL A 77 -6.15 -8.56 3.16
CA VAL A 77 -5.15 -7.67 3.76
C VAL A 77 -5.85 -6.45 4.37
N GLU A 78 -5.41 -6.04 5.54
CA GLU A 78 -5.84 -4.83 6.21
C GLU A 78 -4.82 -3.72 5.95
N LEU A 79 -5.30 -2.50 5.72
CA LEU A 79 -4.46 -1.32 5.58
C LEU A 79 -4.28 -0.62 6.92
N VAL A 80 -3.05 -0.40 7.32
CA VAL A 80 -2.67 0.33 8.53
C VAL A 80 -2.05 1.66 8.14
N GLU A 81 -2.66 2.76 8.56
CA GLU A 81 -2.24 4.12 8.20
C GLU A 81 -0.96 4.54 8.93
N LEU A 82 -0.04 5.17 8.18
CA LEU A 82 1.09 5.91 8.69
C LEU A 82 0.69 7.39 8.79
N GLU A 83 0.26 7.80 9.97
CA GLU A 83 -0.38 9.11 10.22
C GLU A 83 0.61 10.29 10.21
N ASP A 84 1.89 10.02 10.38
CA ASP A 84 2.97 11.02 10.38
C ASP A 84 3.43 11.45 8.98
N HIS A 85 2.86 10.85 7.93
CA HIS A 85 3.20 11.09 6.53
C HIS A 85 4.69 10.86 6.21
N ILE A 86 5.35 9.99 6.99
CA ILE A 86 6.71 9.55 6.76
C ILE A 86 6.70 8.07 6.38
N ILE A 87 7.28 7.78 5.23
CA ILE A 87 7.52 6.41 4.79
C ILE A 87 8.91 6.00 5.29
N PRO A 88 9.03 5.05 6.22
CA PRO A 88 10.32 4.59 6.69
C PRO A 88 11.19 4.02 5.57
N ALA A 89 12.51 4.03 5.74
CA ALA A 89 13.43 3.43 4.78
C ALA A 89 13.12 1.93 4.58
N ALA A 90 13.37 1.43 3.37
CA ALA A 90 13.13 0.05 2.94
C ALA A 90 11.66 -0.40 3.14
N THR A 91 10.71 0.52 3.02
CA THR A 91 9.29 0.25 3.25
C THR A 91 8.47 0.41 1.98
N ALA A 92 7.65 -0.59 1.70
CA ALA A 92 6.66 -0.58 0.63
C ALA A 92 5.30 -0.11 1.17
N VAL A 93 4.62 0.78 0.45
CA VAL A 93 3.37 1.41 0.88
C VAL A 93 2.35 1.51 -0.25
N ILE A 94 1.09 1.72 0.15
CA ILE A 94 0.00 2.16 -0.69
C ILE A 94 -0.27 3.63 -0.36
N LEU A 95 -0.43 4.44 -1.39
CA LEU A 95 -0.81 5.84 -1.31
C LEU A 95 -2.25 5.98 -1.79
N GLN A 96 -3.06 6.72 -1.05
CA GLN A 96 -4.47 6.97 -1.37
C GLN A 96 -4.77 8.46 -1.38
N ALA A 97 -5.43 8.92 -2.45
CA ALA A 97 -5.98 10.26 -2.61
C ALA A 97 -7.42 10.18 -3.11
N ASP A 98 -8.13 11.29 -3.15
CA ASP A 98 -9.52 11.36 -3.65
C ASP A 98 -9.63 11.27 -5.18
N GLY A 99 -8.53 11.04 -5.90
CA GLY A 99 -8.45 10.92 -7.35
C GLY A 99 -7.03 11.04 -7.87
N ALA A 100 -6.89 11.35 -9.15
CA ALA A 100 -5.60 11.55 -9.79
C ALA A 100 -4.83 12.72 -9.15
N LYS A 101 -3.57 12.49 -8.80
CA LYS A 101 -2.75 13.49 -8.14
C LYS A 101 -1.25 13.27 -8.39
N GLU A 102 -0.52 14.37 -8.66
CA GLU A 102 0.94 14.35 -8.64
C GLU A 102 1.44 14.63 -7.22
N LEU A 103 2.39 13.83 -6.75
CA LEU A 103 2.97 13.91 -5.44
C LEU A 103 4.47 14.17 -5.52
N THR A 104 4.99 14.93 -4.56
CA THR A 104 6.42 15.06 -4.32
C THR A 104 6.75 14.51 -2.94
N LEU A 105 7.61 13.51 -2.91
CA LEU A 105 8.18 12.92 -1.71
C LEU A 105 9.60 13.45 -1.54
N THR A 106 9.94 13.94 -0.36
CA THR A 106 11.27 14.43 -0.03
C THR A 106 12.01 13.45 0.88
N VAL A 107 13.32 13.28 0.65
CA VAL A 107 14.16 12.45 1.52
C VAL A 107 14.23 13.10 2.90
N THR A 108 14.04 12.32 3.95
CA THR A 108 14.15 12.74 5.34
C THR A 108 15.08 11.83 6.13
N ASN A 109 15.56 12.30 7.27
CA ASN A 109 16.26 11.50 8.27
C ASN A 109 15.34 11.06 9.41
N GLU A 110 14.07 11.44 9.37
CA GLU A 110 13.07 11.02 10.35
C GLU A 110 12.72 9.54 10.12
N GLU A 111 12.65 8.74 11.17
CA GLU A 111 12.35 7.30 11.05
C GLU A 111 10.86 7.00 10.86
N GLY A 112 9.99 7.94 11.20
CA GLY A 112 8.55 7.79 11.13
C GLY A 112 8.01 6.67 12.04
N GLN A 113 6.82 6.18 11.74
CA GLN A 113 6.13 5.13 12.50
C GLN A 113 6.63 3.72 12.13
N LYS A 114 7.94 3.50 12.20
CA LYS A 114 8.59 2.24 11.82
C LYS A 114 8.00 1.01 12.52
N ALA A 115 7.55 1.13 13.76
CA ALA A 115 6.92 0.04 14.49
C ALA A 115 5.64 -0.48 13.80
N LYS A 116 4.90 0.36 13.09
CA LYS A 116 3.72 -0.05 12.31
C LYS A 116 4.08 -0.89 11.07
N THR A 117 5.34 -0.88 10.64
CA THR A 117 5.79 -1.58 9.41
C THR A 117 6.25 -3.02 9.66
N THR A 118 6.31 -3.49 10.91
CA THR A 118 6.89 -4.80 11.28
C THR A 118 6.21 -5.97 10.58
N ASP A 119 4.87 -5.95 10.45
CA ASP A 119 4.10 -7.01 9.80
C ASP A 119 3.65 -6.63 8.38
N ASN A 120 4.34 -5.68 7.76
CA ASN A 120 4.01 -5.24 6.41
C ASN A 120 4.28 -6.36 5.40
N VAL A 121 3.24 -6.84 4.74
CA VAL A 121 3.34 -7.87 3.70
C VAL A 121 3.67 -7.32 2.33
N LEU A 122 3.63 -5.99 2.16
CA LEU A 122 4.06 -5.35 0.93
C LEU A 122 5.58 -5.47 0.78
N LYS A 123 5.99 -5.83 -0.40
CA LYS A 123 7.39 -5.87 -0.83
C LYS A 123 7.62 -4.91 -1.98
N GLY A 124 8.83 -4.43 -2.14
CA GLY A 124 9.24 -3.61 -3.25
C GLY A 124 10.75 -3.65 -3.42
N TYR A 125 11.22 -3.27 -4.60
CA TYR A 125 12.64 -3.24 -4.94
C TYR A 125 12.99 -1.98 -5.71
N GLY A 126 14.21 -1.52 -5.55
CA GLY A 126 14.75 -0.37 -6.29
C GLY A 126 15.08 -0.66 -7.76
N TYR A 127 14.77 -1.85 -8.27
CA TYR A 127 15.01 -2.29 -9.65
C TYR A 127 13.84 -3.13 -10.15
N SER A 128 13.67 -3.20 -11.46
CA SER A 128 12.63 -4.05 -12.08
C SER A 128 12.96 -5.52 -11.90
N GLN A 129 11.94 -6.30 -11.59
CA GLN A 129 12.00 -7.76 -11.49
C GLN A 129 10.93 -8.39 -12.36
N LYS A 130 10.93 -9.72 -12.39
CA LYS A 130 9.85 -10.51 -12.98
C LYS A 130 9.15 -11.31 -11.91
N ALA A 131 7.83 -11.42 -12.03
CA ALA A 131 7.05 -12.33 -11.20
C ALA A 131 7.58 -13.75 -11.38
N THR A 132 7.82 -14.46 -10.26
CA THR A 132 8.52 -15.76 -10.26
C THR A 132 7.52 -16.91 -10.21
N ALA A 133 7.77 -17.97 -10.99
CA ALA A 133 7.00 -19.20 -10.94
C ALA A 133 7.04 -19.83 -9.53
N GLY A 134 5.89 -20.37 -9.08
CA GLY A 134 5.76 -20.99 -7.76
C GLY A 134 5.53 -20.02 -6.61
N LYS A 135 5.57 -18.70 -6.87
CA LYS A 135 5.14 -17.67 -5.93
C LYS A 135 3.92 -16.95 -6.47
N GLY A 136 2.90 -16.78 -5.64
CA GLY A 136 1.79 -15.87 -5.95
C GLY A 136 2.25 -14.43 -5.79
N THR A 137 2.47 -13.71 -6.89
CA THR A 137 2.73 -12.27 -6.87
C THR A 137 1.44 -11.52 -7.15
N TYR A 138 1.09 -10.59 -6.28
CA TYR A 138 -0.12 -9.79 -6.40
C TYR A 138 0.25 -8.31 -6.50
N ALA A 139 -0.27 -7.65 -7.54
CA ALA A 139 -0.12 -6.20 -7.73
C ALA A 139 -1.43 -5.47 -7.50
N LEU A 140 -1.35 -4.20 -7.12
CA LEU A 140 -2.52 -3.35 -6.96
C LEU A 140 -3.26 -3.23 -8.30
N ALA A 141 -4.53 -3.58 -8.30
CA ALA A 141 -5.42 -3.60 -9.45
C ALA A 141 -6.78 -2.98 -9.10
N PHE A 142 -7.54 -2.63 -10.11
CA PHE A 142 -8.89 -2.12 -9.95
C PHE A 142 -9.89 -3.10 -10.57
N ASN A 143 -10.81 -3.60 -9.76
CA ASN A 143 -11.92 -4.42 -10.23
C ASN A 143 -13.05 -3.49 -10.71
N THR A 144 -13.27 -3.45 -12.02
CA THR A 144 -14.29 -2.60 -12.63
C THR A 144 -15.71 -3.07 -12.36
N GLN A 145 -15.93 -4.37 -12.13
CA GLN A 145 -17.23 -4.95 -11.85
C GLN A 145 -17.71 -4.59 -10.44
N GLU A 146 -16.81 -4.64 -9.47
CA GLU A 146 -17.12 -4.32 -8.08
C GLU A 146 -16.81 -2.86 -7.70
N ASN A 147 -16.21 -2.11 -8.63
CA ASN A 147 -15.72 -0.73 -8.42
C ASN A 147 -14.81 -0.62 -7.18
N LYS A 148 -13.91 -1.59 -7.02
CA LYS A 148 -13.02 -1.70 -5.84
C LYS A 148 -11.55 -1.86 -6.23
N VAL A 149 -10.69 -1.33 -5.39
CA VAL A 149 -9.25 -1.60 -5.45
C VAL A 149 -8.96 -2.92 -4.73
N MET A 150 -8.12 -3.74 -5.33
CA MET A 150 -7.72 -5.03 -4.80
C MET A 150 -6.30 -5.37 -5.24
N PHE A 151 -5.73 -6.45 -4.73
CA PHE A 151 -4.52 -7.04 -5.27
C PHE A 151 -4.87 -8.18 -6.22
N GLY A 152 -4.56 -7.99 -7.51
CA GLY A 152 -4.74 -9.00 -8.55
C GLY A 152 -3.49 -9.86 -8.71
N LEU A 153 -3.68 -11.15 -9.01
CA LEU A 153 -2.58 -12.06 -9.30
C LEU A 153 -1.89 -11.65 -10.59
N VAL A 154 -0.57 -11.57 -10.54
CA VAL A 154 0.30 -11.27 -11.69
C VAL A 154 0.78 -12.57 -12.30
N GLU A 155 0.69 -12.70 -13.62
CA GLU A 155 1.18 -13.87 -14.33
C GLU A 155 2.71 -14.01 -14.22
N ASN A 156 3.17 -15.25 -14.25
CA ASN A 156 4.59 -15.55 -14.21
C ASN A 156 5.36 -14.91 -15.38
N GLY A 157 6.52 -14.34 -15.11
CA GLY A 157 7.37 -13.68 -16.09
C GLY A 157 6.98 -12.24 -16.42
N VAL A 158 5.82 -11.75 -15.94
CA VAL A 158 5.44 -10.34 -16.09
C VAL A 158 6.39 -9.44 -15.32
N ALA A 159 6.80 -8.34 -15.95
CA ALA A 159 7.70 -7.37 -15.33
C ALA A 159 7.03 -6.61 -14.18
N LEU A 160 7.69 -6.60 -13.04
CA LEU A 160 7.34 -5.79 -11.87
C LEU A 160 8.22 -4.54 -11.91
N PRO A 161 7.64 -3.34 -12.08
CA PRO A 161 8.43 -2.11 -12.19
C PRO A 161 9.20 -1.80 -10.90
N ALA A 162 10.36 -1.15 -11.05
CA ALA A 162 11.12 -0.61 -9.92
C ALA A 162 10.27 0.37 -9.08
N PHE A 163 10.53 0.41 -7.79
CA PHE A 163 9.88 1.32 -6.83
C PHE A 163 8.37 1.17 -6.70
N LYS A 164 7.79 0.07 -7.17
CA LYS A 164 6.39 -0.30 -6.92
C LYS A 164 6.32 -1.31 -5.79
N ALA A 165 5.14 -1.36 -5.14
CA ALA A 165 4.87 -2.35 -4.10
C ALA A 165 3.93 -3.44 -4.62
N TYR A 166 4.16 -4.66 -4.15
CA TYR A 166 3.38 -5.85 -4.44
C TYR A 166 3.41 -6.81 -3.24
N ILE A 167 2.57 -7.83 -3.26
CA ILE A 167 2.53 -8.88 -2.25
C ILE A 167 3.05 -10.17 -2.87
N GLU A 168 3.95 -10.87 -2.18
CA GLU A 168 4.36 -12.22 -2.53
C GLU A 168 3.86 -13.22 -1.49
N VAL A 169 3.28 -14.30 -1.97
CA VAL A 169 2.80 -15.42 -1.15
C VAL A 169 3.53 -16.68 -1.60
N ASP A 170 4.21 -17.32 -0.65
CA ASP A 170 4.84 -18.61 -0.91
C ASP A 170 3.76 -19.69 -1.09
N ASN A 171 3.97 -20.62 -2.04
CA ASN A 171 3.06 -21.72 -2.35
C ASN A 171 1.71 -21.32 -2.98
N ALA A 172 1.78 -20.82 -4.18
CA ALA A 172 0.59 -20.50 -4.98
C ALA A 172 -0.11 -21.72 -5.63
N ALA A 173 0.10 -22.93 -5.16
CA ALA A 173 -0.68 -24.06 -5.59
C ALA A 173 -2.14 -23.90 -5.13
N GLY A 174 -2.93 -23.17 -5.92
CA GLY A 174 -4.33 -22.87 -5.65
C GLY A 174 -4.69 -21.40 -5.41
N ALA A 175 -3.73 -20.50 -5.38
CA ALA A 175 -3.99 -19.08 -5.12
C ALA A 175 -4.36 -18.31 -6.40
N ALA A 176 -5.46 -18.68 -7.05
CA ALA A 176 -6.03 -17.90 -8.15
C ALA A 176 -6.99 -16.79 -7.66
N ALA A 177 -7.27 -16.71 -6.37
CA ALA A 177 -8.21 -15.73 -5.84
C ALA A 177 -7.53 -14.38 -5.61
N PRO A 178 -8.17 -13.26 -5.99
CA PRO A 178 -7.68 -11.94 -5.67
C PRO A 178 -7.61 -11.73 -4.15
N LEU A 179 -6.62 -10.93 -3.70
CA LEU A 179 -6.54 -10.49 -2.31
C LEU A 179 -7.37 -9.22 -2.15
N PHE A 180 -8.41 -9.29 -1.35
CA PHE A 180 -9.26 -8.14 -1.07
C PHE A 180 -8.61 -7.22 -0.03
N ILE A 181 -8.70 -5.92 -0.30
CA ILE A 181 -8.28 -4.89 0.63
C ILE A 181 -9.43 -4.63 1.59
N ALA A 182 -9.26 -4.97 2.86
CA ALA A 182 -10.11 -4.44 3.90
C ALA A 182 -9.63 -3.01 4.21
N LEU A 183 -10.27 -2.03 3.58
CA LEU A 183 -10.10 -0.65 4.03
C LEU A 183 -10.60 -0.57 5.48
N PRO A 184 -9.92 0.17 6.37
CA PRO A 184 -10.51 0.54 7.64
C PRO A 184 -11.78 1.31 7.32
N THR A 185 -12.88 0.58 7.28
CA THR A 185 -14.18 1.19 7.05
C THR A 185 -14.50 2.04 8.26
N ALA A 186 -14.93 3.27 8.04
CA ALA A 186 -15.51 4.13 9.07
C ALA A 186 -16.74 3.48 9.80
N VAL A 187 -17.06 2.24 9.45
CA VAL A 187 -18.09 1.40 10.07
C VAL A 187 -17.71 0.98 11.49
N GLU A 188 -16.43 0.89 11.86
CA GLU A 188 -16.09 0.69 13.27
C GLU A 188 -16.32 1.95 14.10
N ALA A 189 -16.11 3.14 13.56
CA ALA A 189 -16.52 4.38 14.23
C ALA A 189 -18.04 4.53 14.29
N ALA A 190 -18.80 3.96 13.35
CA ALA A 190 -20.25 3.93 13.39
C ALA A 190 -20.81 2.88 14.38
N LYS A 191 -20.09 1.79 14.63
CA LYS A 191 -20.49 0.81 15.66
C LYS A 191 -20.44 1.36 17.09
N VAL A 192 -19.60 2.33 17.35
CA VAL A 192 -19.50 2.96 18.67
C VAL A 192 -20.57 4.03 18.89
N GLN A 193 -21.23 4.54 17.85
CA GLN A 193 -22.27 5.58 17.99
C GLN A 193 -23.72 5.06 17.97
N ILE A 194 -23.98 3.78 17.83
CA ILE A 194 -25.35 3.23 17.88
C ILE A 194 -25.77 2.76 19.29
N THR A 195 -25.01 3.04 20.29
CA THR A 195 -25.49 2.90 21.67
C THR A 195 -26.01 4.23 22.22
N LYS A 196 -27.05 4.80 21.60
CA LYS A 196 -28.06 5.46 22.44
C LYS A 196 -28.82 4.35 23.14
N ALA A 197 -28.31 3.95 24.30
CA ALA A 197 -29.00 3.02 25.18
C ALA A 197 -30.49 3.41 25.26
N GLY A 198 -31.38 2.45 24.97
CA GLY A 198 -32.82 2.64 25.14
C GLY A 198 -33.66 2.91 23.89
N ALA A 199 -33.06 3.00 22.66
CA ALA A 199 -33.91 3.13 21.48
C ALA A 199 -34.60 1.81 21.13
N THR A 200 -35.92 1.82 20.97
CA THR A 200 -36.72 0.66 20.61
C THR A 200 -37.10 0.71 19.14
N TYR A 201 -36.98 -0.43 18.45
CA TYR A 201 -37.30 -0.59 17.04
C TYR A 201 -38.34 -1.68 16.85
N ASP A 202 -39.19 -1.54 15.84
CA ASP A 202 -40.06 -2.62 15.38
C ASP A 202 -39.25 -3.64 14.51
N LEU A 203 -39.87 -4.73 14.10
CA LEU A 203 -39.21 -5.77 13.26
C LEU A 203 -38.87 -5.31 11.85
N THR A 204 -39.38 -4.16 11.43
CA THR A 204 -39.05 -3.54 10.13
C THR A 204 -37.85 -2.58 10.24
N GLY A 205 -37.30 -2.41 11.46
CA GLY A 205 -36.15 -1.52 11.73
C GLY A 205 -36.54 -0.05 11.95
N ARG A 206 -37.82 0.28 12.04
CA ARG A 206 -38.28 1.63 12.31
C ARG A 206 -38.27 1.91 13.81
N ARG A 207 -37.73 3.04 14.22
CA ARG A 207 -37.71 3.47 15.61
C ARG A 207 -39.13 3.76 16.10
N VAL A 208 -39.51 3.18 17.23
CA VAL A 208 -40.81 3.41 17.87
C VAL A 208 -40.65 4.15 19.19
N GLN A 209 -41.51 5.13 19.43
CA GLN A 209 -41.51 5.88 20.67
C GLN A 209 -42.45 5.26 21.72
N GLN A 210 -43.48 4.53 21.27
CA GLN A 210 -44.42 3.81 22.13
C GLN A 210 -44.53 2.36 21.65
N THR A 211 -44.52 1.42 22.59
CA THR A 211 -44.64 0.00 22.33
C THR A 211 -46.06 -0.47 22.60
N ALA A 212 -46.63 -1.33 21.74
CA ALA A 212 -47.94 -1.91 21.90
C ALA A 212 -47.86 -3.30 22.57
N LYS A 213 -48.76 -3.59 23.47
CA LYS A 213 -48.84 -4.88 24.18
C LYS A 213 -48.97 -6.04 23.21
N GLY A 214 -48.22 -7.10 23.46
CA GLY A 214 -48.21 -8.31 22.63
C GLY A 214 -47.36 -8.25 21.36
N GLN A 215 -46.71 -7.10 21.06
CA GLN A 215 -45.84 -6.94 19.89
C GLN A 215 -44.37 -7.18 20.22
N VAL A 216 -43.60 -7.65 19.21
CA VAL A 216 -42.16 -7.91 19.32
C VAL A 216 -41.38 -6.68 18.90
N TYR A 217 -40.43 -6.28 19.70
CA TYR A 217 -39.52 -5.15 19.45
C TYR A 217 -38.07 -5.53 19.67
N VAL A 218 -37.17 -4.71 19.16
CA VAL A 218 -35.73 -4.84 19.36
C VAL A 218 -35.21 -3.61 20.15
N ARG A 219 -34.52 -3.85 21.27
CA ARG A 219 -33.82 -2.84 22.05
C ARG A 219 -32.45 -3.37 22.43
N ASP A 220 -31.42 -2.55 22.22
CA ASP A 220 -30.02 -2.90 22.51
C ASP A 220 -29.61 -4.26 21.89
N GLY A 221 -30.08 -4.50 20.65
CA GLY A 221 -29.78 -5.74 19.88
C GLY A 221 -30.56 -6.97 20.37
N LYS A 222 -31.42 -6.88 21.37
CA LYS A 222 -32.21 -7.98 21.91
C LYS A 222 -33.70 -7.83 21.56
N LYS A 223 -34.32 -8.94 21.14
CA LYS A 223 -35.78 -9.02 20.91
C LYS A 223 -36.48 -9.18 22.24
N PHE A 224 -37.59 -8.45 22.44
CA PHE A 224 -38.48 -8.62 23.57
C PHE A 224 -39.94 -8.45 23.14
N VAL A 225 -40.84 -9.03 23.89
CA VAL A 225 -42.29 -8.86 23.72
C VAL A 225 -42.79 -7.88 24.78
N GLN A 226 -43.52 -6.86 24.37
CA GLN A 226 -44.13 -5.94 25.33
C GLN A 226 -45.30 -6.65 26.04
N GLN A 227 -45.22 -6.77 27.34
CA GLN A 227 -46.30 -7.30 28.21
C GLN A 227 -47.35 -6.27 28.54
#